data_39c2f06a1151c9e8f7e00b0fe2a5b1a4
#
_entry.id   39c2f06a1151c9e8f7e00b0fe2a5b1a4
#
_cell.length_a   1.000
_cell.length_b   1.000
_cell.length_c   1.000
_cell.angle_alpha   90.00
_cell.angle_beta   90.00
_cell.angle_gamma   90.00
#
_symmetry.space_group_name_H-M   'P 1'
#
loop_
_entity.id
_entity.type
_entity.pdbx_description
1 polymer ?
#
loop_
_entity_poly.entity_id
_entity_poly.type
_entity_poly.pdbx_seq_one_letter_code
_entity_poly.pdbx_strand_id
1 'polypeptide(L)'
;RDHDFGPAFDLLVPDTFDPDLRRQLEDAYRHLPSEFAGIGYALRTPQAADRHGVHSVGEFFVRFTGKPRGPETWQDYLYTPDSFFAAATNGEIFATGDGTAEAIRTRIRTGMPEDVRRKKIATRAFRMAQAGQYNYTRCHAHGEDAAAVLAKQEFAQNGCELIFLLNRRFSPFYKWMFRAARQLPLCTDAVLRLETLLVSGED
;
A
#
# COMPACT_ATOMS: atom_id res chain seq x y z
N ARG A 1 5.50 -1.10 5.07
CA ARG A 1 6.80 -1.61 5.55
C ARG A 1 7.32 -2.60 4.54
N ASP A 2 8.48 -2.37 3.99
CA ASP A 2 9.21 -3.31 3.15
C ASP A 2 10.02 -4.28 4.05
N HIS A 3 10.93 -5.07 3.48
CA HIS A 3 11.79 -6.00 4.24
C HIS A 3 12.73 -5.30 5.23
N ASP A 4 12.79 -3.98 5.20
CA ASP A 4 13.55 -3.19 6.16
C ASP A 4 12.78 -3.11 7.49
N PHE A 5 13.01 -4.08 8.34
CA PHE A 5 12.45 -4.14 9.68
C PHE A 5 13.29 -3.28 10.61
N GLY A 6 12.76 -2.16 11.01
CA GLY A 6 13.38 -1.31 12.02
C GLY A 6 12.48 -0.14 12.37
N PRO A 7 12.63 0.43 13.56
CA PRO A 7 11.99 1.67 13.90
C PRO A 7 12.54 2.76 12.98
N ALA A 8 11.66 3.40 12.21
CA ALA A 8 12.01 4.51 11.35
C ALA A 8 10.83 5.48 11.32
N PHE A 9 11.11 6.74 11.14
CA PHE A 9 10.11 7.79 10.99
C PHE A 9 10.58 8.77 9.92
N ASP A 10 9.63 9.51 9.37
CA ASP A 10 9.90 10.60 8.44
C ASP A 10 9.53 11.91 9.11
N LEU A 11 10.32 12.94 8.88
CA LEU A 11 10.02 14.32 9.25
C LEU A 11 9.47 15.03 8.01
N LEU A 12 8.22 15.44 8.06
CA LEU A 12 7.59 16.17 6.97
C LEU A 12 7.61 17.66 7.32
N VAL A 13 8.29 18.46 6.49
CA VAL A 13 8.35 19.91 6.60
C VAL A 13 7.49 20.56 5.52
N PRO A 14 6.98 21.80 5.73
CA PRO A 14 6.28 22.55 4.69
C PRO A 14 7.12 22.69 3.40
N ASP A 15 6.47 22.75 2.24
CA ASP A 15 7.16 22.91 0.95
C ASP A 15 7.95 24.24 0.86
N THR A 16 7.56 25.23 1.67
CA THR A 16 8.22 26.55 1.78
C THR A 16 9.22 26.63 2.92
N PHE A 17 9.60 25.48 3.51
CA PHE A 17 10.52 25.45 4.63
C PHE A 17 11.90 25.97 4.23
N ASP A 18 12.54 26.74 5.13
CA ASP A 18 13.84 27.35 4.90
C ASP A 18 14.91 26.29 4.56
N PRO A 19 15.65 26.42 3.44
CA PRO A 19 16.62 25.42 3.00
C PRO A 19 17.79 25.22 3.98
N ASP A 20 18.18 26.24 4.72
CA ASP A 20 19.29 26.14 5.68
C ASP A 20 18.85 25.41 6.94
N LEU A 21 17.63 25.69 7.40
CA LEU A 21 17.02 24.93 8.50
C LEU A 21 16.76 23.49 8.09
N ARG A 22 16.35 23.24 6.84
CA ARG A 22 16.20 21.89 6.33
C ARG A 22 17.51 21.10 6.38
N ARG A 23 18.61 21.67 5.95
CA ARG A 23 19.93 21.04 6.04
C ARG A 23 20.33 20.72 7.49
N GLN A 24 20.06 21.62 8.41
CA GLN A 24 20.30 21.38 9.84
C GLN A 24 19.46 20.23 10.37
N LEU A 25 18.19 20.11 9.97
CA LEU A 25 17.33 19.00 10.33
C LEU A 25 17.81 17.68 9.73
N GLU A 26 18.24 17.68 8.49
CA GLU A 26 18.81 16.50 7.81
C GLU A 26 20.08 16.03 8.50
N ASP A 27 20.94 16.96 8.93
CA ASP A 27 22.13 16.66 9.71
C ASP A 27 21.77 16.08 11.10
N ALA A 28 20.85 16.71 11.79
CA ALA A 28 20.36 16.22 13.08
C ALA A 28 19.72 14.81 12.94
N TYR A 29 18.94 14.59 11.89
CA TYR A 29 18.34 13.28 11.62
C TYR A 29 19.39 12.19 11.39
N ARG A 30 20.48 12.49 10.69
CA ARG A 30 21.60 11.56 10.44
C ARG A 30 22.38 11.22 11.71
N HIS A 31 22.42 12.13 12.67
CA HIS A 31 23.12 11.97 13.94
C HIS A 31 22.22 11.47 15.09
N LEU A 32 21.01 11.01 14.77
CA LEU A 32 20.15 10.37 15.77
C LEU A 32 20.86 9.17 16.39
N PRO A 33 20.67 8.92 17.70
CA PRO A 33 21.23 7.75 18.37
C PRO A 33 20.88 6.46 17.65
N SER A 34 21.82 5.53 17.56
CA SER A 34 21.59 4.21 16.95
C SER A 34 20.66 3.31 17.77
N GLU A 35 20.40 3.70 19.01
CA GLU A 35 19.51 3.01 19.94
C GLU A 35 18.73 4.02 20.78
N PHE A 36 17.45 3.76 21.00
CA PHE A 36 16.61 4.51 21.92
C PHE A 36 15.72 3.56 22.72
N ALA A 37 15.74 3.72 24.04
CA ALA A 37 14.96 2.89 24.99
C ALA A 37 15.15 1.36 24.81
N GLY A 38 16.37 0.92 24.54
CA GLY A 38 16.68 -0.49 24.30
C GLY A 38 16.27 -1.03 22.93
N ILE A 39 15.77 -0.15 22.03
CA ILE A 39 15.39 -0.50 20.68
C ILE A 39 16.43 0.08 19.72
N GLY A 40 17.24 -0.81 19.14
CA GLY A 40 18.21 -0.44 18.11
C GLY A 40 17.54 -0.14 16.77
N TYR A 41 18.08 0.82 16.03
CA TYR A 41 17.73 0.97 14.62
C TYR A 41 18.30 -0.22 13.84
N ALA A 42 17.48 -0.97 13.14
CA ALA A 42 17.98 -2.02 12.27
C ALA A 42 18.97 -1.41 11.26
N LEU A 43 20.08 -2.13 11.03
CA LEU A 43 21.07 -1.75 10.02
C LEU A 43 20.33 -1.50 8.71
N ARG A 44 20.36 -0.27 8.27
CA ARG A 44 19.74 0.15 7.01
C ARG A 44 20.56 -0.42 5.88
N THR A 45 19.93 -1.17 5.00
CA THR A 45 20.58 -1.45 3.73
C THR A 45 20.83 -0.13 3.01
N PRO A 46 21.87 0.00 2.17
CA PRO A 46 22.11 1.22 1.39
C PRO A 46 20.86 1.68 0.62
N GLN A 47 20.04 0.73 0.15
CA GLN A 47 18.79 1.01 -0.56
C GLN A 47 17.66 1.52 0.36
N ALA A 48 17.73 1.27 1.66
CA ALA A 48 16.74 1.74 2.63
C ALA A 48 17.09 3.11 3.20
N ALA A 49 18.36 3.49 3.17
CA ALA A 49 18.85 4.74 3.74
C ALA A 49 18.19 5.99 3.13
N ASP A 50 17.86 5.93 1.83
CA ASP A 50 17.26 7.06 1.11
C ASP A 50 15.72 7.11 1.21
N ARG A 51 15.09 6.15 1.91
CA ARG A 51 13.62 6.06 1.99
C ARG A 51 13.04 6.85 3.16
N HIS A 52 13.83 7.07 4.20
CA HIS A 52 13.43 7.78 5.42
C HIS A 52 14.29 9.02 5.62
N GLY A 53 13.73 10.03 6.24
CA GLY A 53 14.46 11.25 6.53
C GLY A 53 13.58 12.48 6.61
N VAL A 54 14.16 13.60 6.24
CA VAL A 54 13.47 14.91 6.16
C VAL A 54 13.01 15.12 4.73
N HIS A 55 11.72 15.26 4.53
CA HIS A 55 11.08 15.47 3.23
C HIS A 55 10.17 16.69 3.29
N SER A 56 10.00 17.43 2.20
CA SER A 56 8.85 18.31 2.14
C SER A 56 7.57 17.48 1.97
N VAL A 57 6.44 18.04 2.42
CA VAL A 57 5.14 17.37 2.30
C VAL A 57 4.87 17.01 0.85
N GLY A 58 5.13 17.93 -0.08
CA GLY A 58 4.91 17.70 -1.51
C GLY A 58 5.81 16.61 -2.07
N GLU A 59 7.12 16.63 -1.76
CA GLU A 59 8.07 15.57 -2.18
C GLU A 59 7.63 14.19 -1.69
N PHE A 60 7.17 14.09 -0.44
CA PHE A 60 6.70 12.83 0.12
C PHE A 60 5.51 12.28 -0.67
N PHE A 61 4.47 13.10 -0.89
CA PHE A 61 3.26 12.59 -1.57
C PHE A 61 3.46 12.38 -3.08
N VAL A 62 4.32 13.14 -3.75
CA VAL A 62 4.67 12.92 -5.17
C VAL A 62 5.20 11.51 -5.41
N ARG A 63 6.00 10.95 -4.50
CA ARG A 63 6.56 9.58 -4.62
C ARG A 63 5.47 8.51 -4.80
N PHE A 64 4.31 8.72 -4.19
CA PHE A 64 3.23 7.74 -4.19
C PHE A 64 2.10 8.10 -5.15
N THR A 65 1.77 9.37 -5.28
CA THR A 65 0.57 9.79 -6.02
C THR A 65 0.87 10.51 -7.31
N GLY A 66 2.15 10.82 -7.56
CA GLY A 66 2.57 11.65 -8.69
C GLY A 66 2.22 13.13 -8.52
N LYS A 67 1.58 13.52 -7.40
CA LYS A 67 1.13 14.89 -7.13
C LYS A 67 1.45 15.34 -5.71
N PRO A 68 1.92 16.58 -5.51
CA PRO A 68 2.36 17.06 -4.20
C PRO A 68 1.22 17.18 -3.17
N ARG A 69 0.00 17.32 -3.64
CA ARG A 69 -1.20 17.41 -2.78
C ARG A 69 -2.03 16.12 -2.74
N GLY A 70 -1.49 15.01 -3.26
CA GLY A 70 -2.24 13.76 -3.41
C GLY A 70 -3.27 13.82 -4.55
N PRO A 71 -4.22 12.87 -4.60
CA PRO A 71 -5.21 12.81 -5.67
C PRO A 71 -6.17 13.99 -5.62
N GLU A 72 -6.41 14.63 -6.78
CA GLU A 72 -7.28 15.80 -6.93
C GLU A 72 -8.48 15.52 -7.84
N THR A 73 -8.37 14.52 -8.71
CA THR A 73 -9.39 14.17 -9.68
C THR A 73 -9.80 12.70 -9.56
N TRP A 74 -10.94 12.32 -10.16
CA TRP A 74 -11.36 10.93 -10.19
C TRP A 74 -10.38 10.03 -10.97
N GLN A 75 -9.69 10.59 -11.98
CA GLN A 75 -8.67 9.88 -12.75
C GLN A 75 -7.49 9.50 -11.85
N ASP A 76 -7.08 10.38 -10.94
CA ASP A 76 -6.00 10.09 -10.00
C ASP A 76 -6.33 8.86 -9.15
N TYR A 77 -7.57 8.76 -8.65
CA TYR A 77 -8.02 7.59 -7.91
C TYR A 77 -8.17 6.33 -8.77
N LEU A 78 -8.55 6.50 -10.05
CA LEU A 78 -8.74 5.36 -10.94
C LEU A 78 -7.42 4.75 -11.39
N TYR A 79 -6.45 5.58 -11.75
CA TYR A 79 -5.23 5.13 -12.41
C TYR A 79 -4.04 4.92 -11.46
N THR A 80 -4.04 5.54 -10.29
CA THR A 80 -3.02 5.25 -9.29
C THR A 80 -3.30 3.87 -8.65
N PRO A 81 -2.31 2.98 -8.60
CA PRO A 81 -2.47 1.70 -7.91
C PRO A 81 -2.82 1.87 -6.43
N ASP A 82 -3.75 1.07 -5.92
CA ASP A 82 -4.19 1.14 -4.52
C ASP A 82 -3.03 0.98 -3.53
N SER A 83 -2.03 0.19 -3.86
CA SER A 83 -0.84 -0.01 -3.03
C SER A 83 -0.03 1.25 -2.77
N PHE A 84 -0.04 2.19 -3.71
CA PHE A 84 0.60 3.50 -3.51
C PHE A 84 -0.19 4.38 -2.55
N PHE A 85 -1.53 4.39 -2.64
CA PHE A 85 -2.36 5.08 -1.66
C PHE A 85 -2.24 4.46 -0.26
N ALA A 86 -2.18 3.14 -0.19
CA ALA A 86 -1.92 2.44 1.06
C ALA A 86 -0.56 2.85 1.65
N ALA A 87 0.50 2.90 0.84
CA ALA A 87 1.83 3.31 1.27
C ALA A 87 1.88 4.78 1.72
N ALA A 88 1.26 5.69 0.95
CA ALA A 88 1.19 7.12 1.30
C ALA A 88 0.45 7.41 2.61
N THR A 89 -0.44 6.50 3.03
CA THR A 89 -1.27 6.66 4.22
C THR A 89 -0.97 5.67 5.34
N ASN A 90 0.05 4.83 5.18
CA ASN A 90 0.50 3.90 6.20
C ASN A 90 1.23 4.63 7.34
N GLY A 91 1.33 3.96 8.50
CA GLY A 91 1.99 4.51 9.67
C GLY A 91 1.12 5.49 10.46
N GLU A 92 1.65 5.92 11.59
CA GLU A 92 1.02 6.87 12.51
C GLU A 92 1.69 8.25 12.37
N ILE A 93 0.92 9.29 12.67
CA ILE A 93 1.44 10.65 12.84
C ILE A 93 1.64 10.85 14.33
N PHE A 94 2.90 10.96 14.74
CA PHE A 94 3.25 11.11 16.15
C PHE A 94 3.23 12.58 16.61
N ALA A 95 3.45 13.49 15.67
CA ALA A 95 3.38 14.93 15.93
C ALA A 95 2.79 15.64 14.72
N THR A 96 1.86 16.52 14.96
CA THR A 96 1.18 17.33 13.95
C THR A 96 1.85 18.70 13.85
N GLY A 97 2.23 19.08 12.62
CA GLY A 97 2.71 20.42 12.31
C GLY A 97 1.56 21.36 11.97
N ASP A 98 1.54 21.86 10.72
CA ASP A 98 0.50 22.74 10.18
C ASP A 98 -0.79 22.03 9.73
N GLY A 99 -0.86 20.70 9.88
CA GLY A 99 -1.99 19.88 9.47
C GLY A 99 -2.06 19.53 7.98
N THR A 100 -1.13 20.01 7.17
CA THR A 100 -1.14 19.79 5.71
C THR A 100 -1.02 18.31 5.35
N ALA A 101 -0.10 17.58 5.99
CA ALA A 101 0.10 16.15 5.75
C ALA A 101 -1.13 15.33 6.14
N GLU A 102 -1.77 15.64 7.28
CA GLU A 102 -3.01 15.01 7.71
C GLU A 102 -4.16 15.27 6.75
N ALA A 103 -4.29 16.48 6.27
CA ALA A 103 -5.35 16.87 5.33
C ALA A 103 -5.20 16.05 4.01
N ILE A 104 -3.98 15.90 3.50
CA ILE A 104 -3.70 15.09 2.31
C ILE A 104 -4.00 13.61 2.58
N ARG A 105 -3.54 13.05 3.71
CA ARG A 105 -3.82 11.65 4.10
C ARG A 105 -5.32 11.39 4.22
N THR A 106 -6.04 12.30 4.84
CA THR A 106 -7.51 12.20 4.98
C THR A 106 -8.17 12.20 3.61
N ARG A 107 -7.79 13.11 2.72
CA ARG A 107 -8.31 13.16 1.36
C ARG A 107 -8.01 11.86 0.59
N ILE A 108 -6.80 11.31 0.68
CA ILE A 108 -6.49 10.02 0.07
C ILE A 108 -7.45 8.96 0.58
N ARG A 109 -7.62 8.83 1.91
CA ARG A 109 -8.43 7.78 2.54
C ARG A 109 -9.91 7.88 2.27
N THR A 110 -10.46 9.09 2.15
CA THR A 110 -11.91 9.32 2.12
C THR A 110 -12.41 9.91 0.80
N GLY A 111 -11.53 10.40 -0.06
CA GLY A 111 -11.90 11.18 -1.23
C GLY A 111 -12.15 10.37 -2.50
N MET A 112 -12.00 9.03 -2.49
CA MET A 112 -12.30 8.23 -3.67
C MET A 112 -13.78 8.35 -4.05
N PRO A 113 -14.10 8.83 -5.25
CA PRO A 113 -15.49 8.88 -5.71
C PRO A 113 -16.13 7.50 -5.76
N GLU A 114 -17.41 7.41 -5.39
CA GLU A 114 -18.12 6.14 -5.31
C GLU A 114 -18.18 5.41 -6.66
N ASP A 115 -18.30 6.13 -7.76
CA ASP A 115 -18.31 5.54 -9.11
C ASP A 115 -16.94 4.94 -9.48
N VAL A 116 -15.84 5.55 -9.04
CA VAL A 116 -14.49 4.98 -9.18
C VAL A 116 -14.37 3.70 -8.37
N ARG A 117 -14.83 3.72 -7.12
CA ARG A 117 -14.83 2.54 -6.26
C ARG A 117 -15.63 1.39 -6.87
N ARG A 118 -16.85 1.66 -7.34
CA ARG A 118 -17.71 0.68 -8.02
C ARG A 118 -17.07 0.12 -9.29
N LYS A 119 -16.44 0.98 -10.09
CA LYS A 119 -15.70 0.55 -11.28
C LYS A 119 -14.54 -0.39 -10.93
N LYS A 120 -13.76 -0.06 -9.90
CA LYS A 120 -12.68 -0.93 -9.42
C LYS A 120 -13.24 -2.27 -8.91
N ILE A 121 -14.31 -2.27 -8.13
CA ILE A 121 -15.02 -3.49 -7.67
C ILE A 121 -15.43 -4.35 -8.87
N ALA A 122 -16.13 -3.76 -9.85
CA ALA A 122 -16.56 -4.49 -11.04
C ALA A 122 -15.38 -5.09 -11.82
N THR A 123 -14.29 -4.34 -11.94
CA THR A 123 -13.06 -4.82 -12.60
C THR A 123 -12.47 -6.02 -11.85
N ARG A 124 -12.37 -5.98 -10.51
CA ARG A 124 -11.85 -7.10 -9.72
C ARG A 124 -12.76 -8.33 -9.82
N ALA A 125 -14.07 -8.15 -9.70
CA ALA A 125 -15.04 -9.23 -9.86
C ALA A 125 -14.96 -9.87 -11.25
N PHE A 126 -14.85 -9.06 -12.31
CA PHE A 126 -14.68 -9.56 -13.68
C PHE A 126 -13.39 -10.38 -13.82
N ARG A 127 -12.27 -9.88 -13.32
CA ARG A 127 -10.98 -10.61 -13.36
C ARG A 127 -11.03 -11.90 -12.57
N MET A 128 -11.70 -11.93 -11.41
CA MET A 128 -11.93 -13.16 -10.67
C MET A 128 -12.71 -14.19 -11.50
N ALA A 129 -13.81 -13.77 -12.12
CA ALA A 129 -14.61 -14.67 -12.96
C ALA A 129 -13.77 -15.20 -14.15
N GLN A 130 -13.02 -14.32 -14.81
CA GLN A 130 -12.16 -14.69 -15.94
C GLN A 130 -11.07 -15.68 -15.50
N ALA A 131 -10.39 -15.41 -14.39
CA ALA A 131 -9.30 -16.26 -13.90
C ALA A 131 -9.83 -17.59 -13.33
N GLY A 132 -10.79 -17.55 -12.40
CA GLY A 132 -11.27 -18.74 -11.68
C GLY A 132 -12.24 -19.59 -12.48
N GLN A 133 -13.33 -18.98 -12.99
CA GLN A 133 -14.38 -19.74 -13.65
C GLN A 133 -14.01 -20.17 -15.07
N TYR A 134 -13.26 -19.34 -15.79
CA TYR A 134 -12.99 -19.59 -17.20
C TYR A 134 -11.59 -20.15 -17.43
N ASN A 135 -10.54 -19.46 -17.02
CA ASN A 135 -9.17 -19.85 -17.39
C ASN A 135 -8.66 -21.05 -16.60
N TYR A 136 -8.83 -21.09 -15.28
CA TYR A 136 -8.30 -22.16 -14.44
C TYR A 136 -8.73 -23.53 -14.92
N THR A 137 -10.04 -23.75 -15.07
CA THR A 137 -10.61 -25.03 -15.49
C THR A 137 -10.12 -25.45 -16.88
N ARG A 138 -9.99 -24.51 -17.80
CA ARG A 138 -9.52 -24.80 -19.18
C ARG A 138 -8.04 -25.14 -19.22
N CYS A 139 -7.20 -24.37 -18.50
CA CYS A 139 -5.78 -24.66 -18.44
C CYS A 139 -5.52 -26.05 -17.85
N HIS A 140 -6.19 -26.37 -16.74
CA HIS A 140 -6.10 -27.68 -16.11
C HIS A 140 -6.55 -28.82 -17.05
N ALA A 141 -7.68 -28.65 -17.74
CA ALA A 141 -8.21 -29.66 -18.67
C ALA A 141 -7.29 -29.91 -19.89
N HIS A 142 -6.43 -28.96 -20.24
CA HIS A 142 -5.46 -29.07 -21.32
C HIS A 142 -4.03 -29.46 -20.86
N GLY A 143 -3.83 -29.72 -19.55
CA GLY A 143 -2.52 -30.05 -19.00
C GLY A 143 -1.57 -28.85 -18.92
N GLU A 144 -2.09 -27.62 -18.98
CA GLU A 144 -1.34 -26.38 -18.88
C GLU A 144 -1.24 -25.92 -17.41
N ASP A 145 -0.59 -26.74 -16.57
CA ASP A 145 -0.57 -26.56 -15.10
C ASP A 145 0.04 -25.22 -14.69
N ALA A 146 1.12 -24.78 -15.35
CA ALA A 146 1.72 -23.47 -15.05
C ALA A 146 0.72 -22.31 -15.30
N ALA A 147 -0.07 -22.38 -16.37
CA ALA A 147 -1.11 -21.38 -16.64
C ALA A 147 -2.27 -21.47 -15.65
N ALA A 148 -2.62 -22.67 -15.19
CA ALA A 148 -3.61 -22.88 -14.13
C ALA A 148 -3.16 -22.23 -12.81
N VAL A 149 -1.89 -22.39 -12.42
CA VAL A 149 -1.31 -21.73 -11.24
C VAL A 149 -1.38 -20.20 -11.35
N LEU A 150 -1.07 -19.62 -12.51
CA LEU A 150 -1.17 -18.19 -12.74
C LEU A 150 -2.64 -17.70 -12.63
N ALA A 151 -3.59 -18.47 -13.17
CA ALA A 151 -5.01 -18.16 -13.06
C ALA A 151 -5.50 -18.22 -11.60
N LYS A 152 -5.07 -19.23 -10.84
CA LYS A 152 -5.33 -19.37 -9.39
C LYS A 152 -4.79 -18.17 -8.61
N GLN A 153 -3.56 -17.74 -8.90
CA GLN A 153 -2.95 -16.56 -8.28
C GLN A 153 -3.73 -15.27 -8.61
N GLU A 154 -4.07 -15.07 -9.89
CA GLU A 154 -4.83 -13.89 -10.32
C GLU A 154 -6.21 -13.83 -9.64
N PHE A 155 -6.90 -14.97 -9.53
CA PHE A 155 -8.16 -15.06 -8.80
C PHE A 155 -8.00 -14.62 -7.34
N ALA A 156 -7.05 -15.18 -6.61
CA ALA A 156 -6.86 -14.89 -5.20
C ALA A 156 -6.42 -13.44 -4.96
N GLN A 157 -5.54 -12.90 -5.80
CA GLN A 157 -5.12 -11.51 -5.71
C GLN A 157 -6.29 -10.55 -5.92
N ASN A 158 -7.05 -10.71 -7.00
CA ASN A 158 -8.20 -9.85 -7.27
C ASN A 158 -9.29 -10.00 -6.21
N GLY A 159 -9.49 -11.20 -5.66
CA GLY A 159 -10.41 -11.45 -4.54
C GLY A 159 -10.02 -10.67 -3.29
N CYS A 160 -8.74 -10.70 -2.93
CA CYS A 160 -8.24 -9.95 -1.79
C CYS A 160 -8.36 -8.43 -2.01
N GLU A 161 -7.99 -7.93 -3.17
CA GLU A 161 -8.14 -6.50 -3.52
C GLU A 161 -9.61 -6.06 -3.54
N LEU A 162 -10.52 -6.91 -3.98
CA LEU A 162 -11.97 -6.68 -3.91
C LEU A 162 -12.43 -6.51 -2.46
N ILE A 163 -11.95 -7.34 -1.54
CA ILE A 163 -12.28 -7.26 -0.12
C ILE A 163 -11.83 -5.91 0.46
N PHE A 164 -10.63 -5.41 0.11
CA PHE A 164 -10.20 -4.07 0.50
C PHE A 164 -11.17 -2.98 0.01
N LEU A 165 -11.59 -3.03 -1.24
CA LEU A 165 -12.54 -2.07 -1.81
C LEU A 165 -13.91 -2.12 -1.13
N LEU A 166 -14.40 -3.32 -0.75
CA LEU A 166 -15.64 -3.47 0.02
C LEU A 166 -15.52 -2.83 1.40
N ASN A 167 -14.36 -2.88 2.01
CA ASN A 167 -14.04 -2.26 3.29
C ASN A 167 -13.65 -0.76 3.18
N ARG A 168 -13.74 -0.15 1.98
CA ARG A 168 -13.31 1.23 1.71
C ARG A 168 -11.86 1.49 2.15
N ARG A 169 -10.99 0.52 1.90
CA ARG A 169 -9.56 0.58 2.16
C ARG A 169 -8.79 0.33 0.88
N PHE A 170 -7.56 0.82 0.84
CA PHE A 170 -6.62 0.52 -0.23
C PHE A 170 -5.83 -0.74 0.12
N SER A 171 -5.69 -1.64 -0.84
CA SER A 171 -4.85 -2.83 -0.66
C SER A 171 -3.38 -2.43 -0.65
N PRO A 172 -2.57 -2.89 0.31
CA PRO A 172 -1.13 -2.69 0.29
C PRO A 172 -0.47 -3.57 -0.79
N PHE A 173 0.84 -3.42 -0.95
CA PHE A 173 1.63 -4.33 -1.79
C PHE A 173 1.45 -5.79 -1.37
N TYR A 174 1.56 -6.70 -2.32
CA TYR A 174 1.26 -8.14 -2.18
C TYR A 174 1.88 -8.79 -0.93
N LYS A 175 3.09 -8.40 -0.54
CA LYS A 175 3.80 -8.91 0.64
C LYS A 175 3.02 -8.75 1.95
N TRP A 176 2.18 -7.73 2.04
CA TRP A 176 1.42 -7.37 3.24
C TRP A 176 -0.09 -7.53 3.07
N MET A 177 -0.52 -7.83 1.85
CA MET A 177 -1.92 -7.79 1.45
C MET A 177 -2.77 -8.72 2.31
N PHE A 178 -2.44 -10.00 2.38
CA PHE A 178 -3.20 -10.97 3.16
C PHE A 178 -3.15 -10.68 4.66
N ARG A 179 -1.97 -10.33 5.18
CA ARG A 179 -1.82 -9.94 6.59
C ARG A 179 -2.72 -8.77 6.97
N ALA A 180 -2.80 -7.75 6.13
CA ALA A 180 -3.66 -6.61 6.34
C ALA A 180 -5.15 -6.96 6.12
N ALA A 181 -5.46 -7.80 5.15
CA ALA A 181 -6.82 -8.23 4.85
C ALA A 181 -7.47 -8.99 6.01
N ARG A 182 -6.72 -9.80 6.76
CA ARG A 182 -7.22 -10.50 7.97
C ARG A 182 -7.71 -9.55 9.08
N GLN A 183 -7.33 -8.28 9.03
CA GLN A 183 -7.73 -7.27 10.01
C GLN A 183 -8.93 -6.44 9.55
N LEU A 184 -9.49 -6.73 8.38
CA LEU A 184 -10.63 -6.01 7.84
C LEU A 184 -11.93 -6.53 8.47
N PRO A 185 -12.90 -5.65 8.74
CA PRO A 185 -14.16 -6.04 9.38
C PRO A 185 -15.09 -6.87 8.48
N LEU A 186 -14.99 -6.74 7.15
CA LEU A 186 -15.86 -7.46 6.20
C LEU A 186 -15.09 -8.56 5.46
N CYS A 187 -15.71 -9.72 5.31
CA CYS A 187 -15.24 -10.83 4.49
C CYS A 187 -13.94 -11.51 4.97
N THR A 188 -13.66 -11.52 6.27
CA THR A 188 -12.45 -12.16 6.83
C THR A 188 -12.39 -13.65 6.50
N ASP A 189 -13.52 -14.37 6.53
CA ASP A 189 -13.56 -15.78 6.15
C ASP A 189 -13.18 -16.02 4.70
N ALA A 190 -13.55 -15.11 3.80
CA ALA A 190 -13.14 -15.19 2.41
C ALA A 190 -11.62 -15.00 2.25
N VAL A 191 -10.98 -14.13 3.06
CA VAL A 191 -9.52 -13.98 3.06
C VAL A 191 -8.83 -15.29 3.40
N LEU A 192 -9.29 -15.98 4.45
CA LEU A 192 -8.72 -17.26 4.87
C LEU A 192 -8.86 -18.34 3.78
N ARG A 193 -10.01 -18.37 3.09
CA ARG A 193 -10.22 -19.28 1.96
C ARG A 193 -9.30 -18.97 0.78
N LEU A 194 -9.07 -17.69 0.46
CA LEU A 194 -8.14 -17.29 -0.60
C LEU A 194 -6.70 -17.65 -0.26
N GLU A 195 -6.30 -17.53 1.01
CA GLU A 195 -4.98 -17.98 1.47
C GLU A 195 -4.83 -19.49 1.35
N THR A 196 -5.81 -20.24 1.84
CA THR A 196 -5.83 -21.71 1.71
C THR A 196 -5.72 -22.13 0.26
N LEU A 197 -6.49 -21.49 -0.63
CA LEU A 197 -6.42 -21.76 -2.07
C LEU A 197 -5.01 -21.59 -2.64
N LEU A 198 -4.25 -20.58 -2.19
CA LEU A 198 -2.90 -20.33 -2.69
C LEU A 198 -1.85 -21.32 -2.18
N VAL A 199 -2.01 -21.82 -0.94
CA VAL A 199 -1.03 -22.70 -0.30
C VAL A 199 -1.37 -24.20 -0.41
N SER A 200 -2.64 -24.54 -0.70
CA SER A 200 -3.01 -25.93 -0.97
C SER A 200 -2.40 -26.35 -2.29
N GLY A 201 -1.60 -27.42 -2.24
CA GLY A 201 -1.18 -28.15 -3.42
C GLY A 201 -2.39 -28.74 -4.16
N GLU A 202 -2.22 -29.02 -5.43
CA GLU A 202 -3.16 -29.86 -6.16
C GLU A 202 -2.91 -31.31 -5.69
N ASP A 203 -3.77 -31.85 -4.81
CA ASP A 203 -3.91 -33.27 -4.53
C ASP A 203 -4.89 -33.89 -5.53
#